data_739da1133e5d79f8629e3c86aef60b12
#
_entry.id   739da1133e5d79f8629e3c86aef60b12
#
_cell.length_a   1.000
_cell.length_b   1.000
_cell.length_c   1.000
_cell.angle_alpha   90.00
_cell.angle_beta   90.00
_cell.angle_gamma   90.00
#
_symmetry.space_group_name_H-M   'P 1'
#
loop_
_entity.id
_entity.type
_entity.pdbx_description
1 polymer ?
#
loop_
_entity_poly.entity_id
_entity_poly.type
_entity_poly.pdbx_seq_one_letter_code
_entity_poly.pdbx_strand_id
1 'polypeptide(L)'
;QLSIDCDNDTILAKVVQIGAACHTGNKSCFYRDLVKKDYDETNPMTVFENVFSVILDRKEHPKEGSYTNYLFDKGIDKILKKVGEEATEIVIAAKNPNPEEIKYEISDFLYHVMVLMAEKGVTWEDITKELAQR
;
A
#
# COMPACT_ATOMS: atom_id res chain seq x y z
N GLN A 1 -4.83 -25.65 -6.63
CA GLN A 1 -4.41 -26.22 -5.35
C GLN A 1 -5.55 -27.04 -4.78
N LEU A 2 -5.26 -28.22 -4.25
CA LEU A 2 -6.20 -29.02 -3.48
C LEU A 2 -5.71 -29.10 -2.04
N SER A 3 -6.63 -28.97 -1.09
CA SER A 3 -6.35 -29.10 0.34
C SER A 3 -7.47 -29.93 0.97
N ILE A 4 -7.14 -30.69 1.98
CA ILE A 4 -8.09 -31.43 2.81
C ILE A 4 -8.17 -30.76 4.17
N ASP A 5 -9.32 -30.79 4.81
CA ASP A 5 -9.51 -30.22 6.14
C ASP A 5 -8.96 -31.09 7.27
N CYS A 6 -9.13 -30.69 8.54
CA CYS A 6 -8.46 -31.31 9.68
C CYS A 6 -9.03 -32.68 10.05
N ASP A 7 -10.27 -33.03 9.69
CA ASP A 7 -10.92 -34.32 9.95
C ASP A 7 -11.04 -35.19 8.69
N ASN A 8 -10.50 -34.72 7.56
CA ASN A 8 -10.37 -35.45 6.29
C ASN A 8 -11.71 -35.76 5.59
N ASP A 9 -12.75 -34.98 5.84
CA ASP A 9 -14.06 -35.19 5.23
C ASP A 9 -14.41 -34.14 4.15
N THR A 10 -13.64 -33.02 4.05
CA THR A 10 -13.90 -31.94 3.09
C THR A 10 -12.66 -31.62 2.25
N ILE A 11 -12.84 -31.45 0.95
CA ILE A 11 -11.79 -31.03 0.02
C ILE A 11 -12.02 -29.60 -0.44
N LEU A 12 -11.04 -28.72 -0.23
CA LEU A 12 -10.99 -27.37 -0.79
C LEU A 12 -10.18 -27.38 -2.09
N ALA A 13 -10.82 -27.01 -3.20
CA ALA A 13 -10.17 -26.82 -4.48
C ALA A 13 -10.05 -25.31 -4.79
N LYS A 14 -8.81 -24.80 -4.88
CA LYS A 14 -8.54 -23.47 -5.43
C LYS A 14 -8.18 -23.61 -6.90
N VAL A 15 -9.01 -23.06 -7.77
CA VAL A 15 -8.91 -23.22 -9.23
C VAL A 15 -8.90 -21.88 -9.94
N VAL A 16 -8.31 -21.85 -11.14
CA VAL A 16 -8.50 -20.76 -12.09
C VAL A 16 -9.69 -21.15 -12.96
N GLN A 17 -10.79 -20.42 -12.79
CA GLN A 17 -12.03 -20.71 -13.50
C GLN A 17 -12.00 -20.12 -14.91
N ILE A 18 -12.29 -20.96 -15.91
CA ILE A 18 -12.49 -20.56 -17.30
C ILE A 18 -13.98 -20.73 -17.65
N GLY A 19 -14.67 -19.64 -18.01
CA GLY A 19 -16.09 -19.64 -18.32
C GLY A 19 -17.01 -19.56 -17.10
N ALA A 20 -18.31 -19.79 -17.31
CA ALA A 20 -19.34 -19.75 -16.28
C ALA A 20 -19.41 -21.07 -15.51
N ALA A 21 -19.34 -21.02 -14.18
CA ALA A 21 -19.54 -22.19 -13.34
C ALA A 21 -21.04 -22.42 -13.00
N CYS A 22 -21.86 -21.39 -13.10
CA CYS A 22 -23.28 -21.48 -12.81
C CYS A 22 -24.07 -21.91 -14.06
N HIS A 23 -25.05 -22.80 -13.89
CA HIS A 23 -25.96 -23.25 -14.97
C HIS A 23 -26.80 -22.11 -15.62
N THR A 24 -26.93 -20.96 -14.92
CA THR A 24 -27.58 -19.76 -15.44
C THR A 24 -26.67 -18.85 -16.26
N GLY A 25 -25.41 -19.27 -16.51
CA GLY A 25 -24.43 -18.48 -17.27
C GLY A 25 -23.66 -17.46 -16.43
N ASN A 26 -23.91 -17.34 -15.12
CA ASN A 26 -23.15 -16.47 -14.23
C ASN A 26 -21.82 -17.12 -13.85
N LYS A 27 -20.83 -16.27 -13.49
CA LYS A 27 -19.50 -16.71 -13.06
C LYS A 27 -19.53 -17.60 -11.82
N SER A 28 -20.51 -17.37 -10.92
CA SER A 28 -20.75 -18.12 -9.70
C SER A 28 -22.27 -18.27 -9.45
N CYS A 29 -22.69 -19.30 -8.72
CA CYS A 29 -24.06 -19.43 -8.24
C CYS A 29 -24.40 -18.43 -7.13
N PHE A 30 -23.39 -17.85 -6.48
CA PHE A 30 -23.53 -16.86 -5.40
C PHE A 30 -23.56 -15.43 -5.94
N TYR A 31 -24.50 -15.12 -6.83
CA TYR A 31 -24.63 -13.81 -7.46
C TYR A 31 -25.81 -12.97 -6.93
N ARG A 32 -26.51 -13.48 -5.91
CA ARG A 32 -27.59 -12.77 -5.22
C ARG A 32 -27.27 -12.70 -3.73
N ASP A 33 -27.09 -11.49 -3.24
CA ASP A 33 -26.88 -11.26 -1.83
C ASP A 33 -28.22 -11.33 -1.06
N LEU A 34 -28.27 -12.07 0.04
CA LEU A 34 -29.40 -12.05 0.99
C LEU A 34 -29.24 -10.88 1.96
N VAL A 35 -28.04 -10.59 2.37
CA VAL A 35 -27.65 -9.43 3.18
C VAL A 35 -26.32 -8.94 2.65
N LYS A 36 -26.27 -7.69 2.21
CA LYS A 36 -25.04 -7.00 1.87
C LYS A 36 -24.80 -5.94 2.94
N LYS A 37 -23.69 -6.08 3.67
CA LYS A 37 -23.11 -4.98 4.43
C LYS A 37 -22.13 -4.26 3.54
N ASP A 38 -22.18 -2.94 3.52
CA ASP A 38 -21.13 -2.13 2.93
C ASP A 38 -19.91 -2.28 3.84
N TYR A 39 -19.01 -3.14 3.43
CA TYR A 39 -17.63 -3.15 3.96
C TYR A 39 -16.84 -2.13 3.17
N ASP A 40 -16.12 -1.30 3.87
CA ASP A 40 -15.01 -0.59 3.22
C ASP A 40 -14.00 -1.66 2.80
N GLU A 41 -14.05 -2.05 1.53
CA GLU A 41 -13.15 -3.06 0.94
C GLU A 41 -11.74 -2.50 0.78
N THR A 42 -11.52 -1.23 1.11
CA THR A 42 -10.22 -0.59 1.03
C THR A 42 -9.34 -1.16 2.13
N ASN A 43 -8.48 -2.12 1.78
CA ASN A 43 -7.40 -2.49 2.70
C ASN A 43 -6.50 -1.27 2.86
N PRO A 44 -6.44 -0.62 4.04
CA PRO A 44 -5.63 0.59 4.24
C PRO A 44 -4.16 0.38 3.85
N MET A 45 -3.67 -0.85 3.94
CA MET A 45 -2.27 -1.18 3.58
C MET A 45 -2.01 -1.11 2.08
N THR A 46 -3.03 -1.28 1.23
CA THR A 46 -2.87 -1.13 -0.23
C THR A 46 -2.60 0.32 -0.64
N VAL A 47 -2.91 1.29 0.22
CA VAL A 47 -2.59 2.71 -0.01
C VAL A 47 -1.08 2.90 -0.14
N PHE A 48 -0.28 2.22 0.68
CA PHE A 48 1.19 2.28 0.62
C PHE A 48 1.72 1.78 -0.71
N GLU A 49 1.21 0.64 -1.18
CA GLU A 49 1.60 0.06 -2.48
C GLU A 49 1.20 0.99 -3.63
N ASN A 50 -0.01 1.54 -3.59
CA ASN A 50 -0.52 2.43 -4.63
C ASN A 50 0.29 3.73 -4.71
N VAL A 51 0.57 4.38 -3.58
CA VAL A 51 1.38 5.60 -3.54
C VAL A 51 2.81 5.32 -4.00
N PHE A 52 3.40 4.23 -3.53
CA PHE A 52 4.76 3.84 -3.94
C PHE A 52 4.85 3.53 -5.44
N SER A 53 3.85 2.86 -6.00
CA SER A 53 3.76 2.61 -7.44
C SER A 53 3.71 3.91 -8.26
N VAL A 54 2.95 4.91 -7.78
CA VAL A 54 2.92 6.25 -8.42
C VAL A 54 4.27 6.94 -8.33
N ILE A 55 4.98 6.83 -7.21
CA ILE A 55 6.32 7.41 -7.03
C ILE A 55 7.31 6.76 -7.99
N LEU A 56 7.30 5.43 -8.13
CA LEU A 56 8.13 4.70 -9.10
C LEU A 56 7.82 5.11 -10.54
N ASP A 57 6.53 5.20 -10.89
CA ASP A 57 6.11 5.67 -12.22
C ASP A 57 6.61 7.08 -12.50
N ARG A 58 6.59 8.00 -11.52
CA ARG A 58 7.15 9.35 -11.69
C ARG A 58 8.66 9.37 -11.89
N LYS A 59 9.37 8.40 -11.34
CA LYS A 59 10.81 8.26 -11.56
C LYS A 59 11.13 7.80 -12.99
N GLU A 60 10.36 6.85 -13.50
CA GLU A 60 10.53 6.29 -14.86
C GLU A 60 9.93 7.19 -15.95
N HIS A 61 8.78 7.80 -15.66
CA HIS A 61 8.01 8.63 -16.58
C HIS A 61 7.78 10.03 -15.98
N PRO A 62 8.78 10.92 -16.03
CA PRO A 62 8.67 12.26 -15.44
C PRO A 62 7.49 13.05 -15.99
N LYS A 63 6.78 13.75 -15.10
CA LYS A 63 5.64 14.58 -15.44
C LYS A 63 5.92 16.03 -15.03
N GLU A 64 5.71 16.97 -15.95
CA GLU A 64 5.88 18.40 -15.69
C GLU A 64 5.00 18.88 -14.52
N GLY A 65 5.57 19.69 -13.64
CA GLY A 65 4.90 20.19 -12.44
C GLY A 65 4.76 19.18 -11.30
N SER A 66 5.29 17.96 -11.43
CA SER A 66 5.26 16.94 -10.37
C SER A 66 6.25 17.28 -9.25
N TYR A 67 5.74 17.34 -8.01
CA TYR A 67 6.58 17.48 -6.83
C TYR A 67 7.52 16.29 -6.64
N THR A 68 7.06 15.07 -6.94
CA THR A 68 7.89 13.85 -6.89
C THR A 68 9.10 13.98 -7.82
N ASN A 69 8.87 14.45 -9.06
CA ASN A 69 9.96 14.67 -10.01
C ASN A 69 10.91 15.76 -9.55
N TYR A 70 10.39 16.85 -8.97
CA TYR A 70 11.24 17.89 -8.37
C TYR A 70 12.18 17.31 -7.31
N LEU A 71 11.71 16.38 -6.47
CA LEU A 71 12.57 15.73 -5.46
C LEU A 71 13.68 14.88 -6.10
N PHE A 72 13.34 14.09 -7.12
CA PHE A 72 14.33 13.30 -7.86
C PHE A 72 15.34 14.20 -8.58
N ASP A 73 14.89 15.27 -9.24
CA ASP A 73 15.75 16.22 -9.94
C ASP A 73 16.72 16.95 -9.00
N LYS A 74 16.29 17.25 -7.78
CA LYS A 74 17.14 17.86 -6.75
C LYS A 74 18.07 16.87 -6.07
N GLY A 75 17.81 15.59 -6.25
CA GLY A 75 18.66 14.48 -5.80
C GLY A 75 18.57 14.17 -4.31
N ILE A 76 19.45 13.25 -3.91
CA ILE A 76 19.40 12.59 -2.60
C ILE A 76 19.45 13.57 -1.42
N ASP A 77 20.22 14.64 -1.49
CA ASP A 77 20.36 15.58 -0.38
C ASP A 77 19.05 16.31 -0.09
N LYS A 78 18.27 16.63 -1.15
CA LYS A 78 16.95 17.24 -1.00
C LYS A 78 15.95 16.27 -0.41
N ILE A 79 15.99 15.01 -0.83
CA ILE A 79 15.14 13.94 -0.31
C ILE A 79 15.42 13.72 1.18
N LEU A 80 16.71 13.57 1.55
CA LEU A 80 17.12 13.38 2.94
C LEU A 80 16.76 14.59 3.82
N LYS A 81 16.92 15.80 3.29
CA LYS A 81 16.50 17.01 3.99
C LYS A 81 15.00 16.94 4.33
N LYS A 82 14.14 16.57 3.37
CA LYS A 82 12.70 16.44 3.61
C LYS A 82 12.37 15.35 4.63
N VAL A 83 12.98 14.16 4.54
CA VAL A 83 12.80 13.11 5.55
C VAL A 83 13.14 13.61 6.96
N GLY A 84 14.23 14.36 7.11
CA GLY A 84 14.63 14.94 8.41
C GLY A 84 13.69 16.05 8.91
N GLU A 85 13.20 16.90 8.01
CA GLU A 85 12.19 17.94 8.32
C GLU A 85 10.91 17.29 8.86
N GLU A 86 10.30 16.35 8.13
CA GLU A 86 9.05 15.69 8.52
C GLU A 86 9.20 14.88 9.80
N ALA A 87 10.34 14.19 10.01
CA ALA A 87 10.61 13.51 11.27
C ALA A 87 10.63 14.48 12.46
N THR A 88 11.16 15.69 12.27
CA THR A 88 11.17 16.73 13.30
C THR A 88 9.77 17.29 13.56
N GLU A 89 8.99 17.48 12.51
CA GLU A 89 7.61 17.98 12.57
C GLU A 89 6.70 16.98 13.31
N ILE A 90 6.89 15.65 13.13
CA ILE A 90 6.23 14.62 13.94
C ILE A 90 6.52 14.82 15.43
N VAL A 91 7.79 15.07 15.81
CA VAL A 91 8.18 15.27 17.22
C VAL A 91 7.49 16.52 17.80
N ILE A 92 7.36 17.59 17.03
CA ILE A 92 6.69 18.82 17.44
C ILE A 92 5.18 18.59 17.55
N ALA A 93 4.56 18.02 16.52
CA ALA A 93 3.13 17.73 16.49
C ALA A 93 2.68 16.79 17.61
N ALA A 94 3.54 15.80 17.98
CA ALA A 94 3.27 14.87 19.07
C ALA A 94 3.14 15.55 20.46
N LYS A 95 3.57 16.80 20.60
CA LYS A 95 3.39 17.60 21.82
C LYS A 95 2.05 18.33 21.87
N ASN A 96 1.36 18.44 20.75
CA ASN A 96 0.07 19.08 20.65
C ASN A 96 -1.05 18.10 21.04
N PRO A 97 -2.11 18.57 21.73
CA PRO A 97 -3.23 17.70 22.11
C PRO A 97 -4.11 17.32 20.92
N ASN A 98 -3.99 17.98 19.76
CA ASN A 98 -4.77 17.70 18.56
C ASN A 98 -4.12 16.58 17.74
N PRO A 99 -4.75 15.39 17.60
CA PRO A 99 -4.19 14.28 16.85
C PRO A 99 -4.16 14.51 15.32
N GLU A 100 -4.84 15.54 14.81
CA GLU A 100 -4.89 15.81 13.38
C GLU A 100 -3.53 16.27 12.84
N GLU A 101 -2.79 17.09 13.58
CA GLU A 101 -1.46 17.55 13.16
C GLU A 101 -0.49 16.36 13.01
N ILE A 102 -0.38 15.50 14.01
CA ILE A 102 0.52 14.34 13.93
C ILE A 102 0.16 13.39 12.79
N LYS A 103 -1.13 13.28 12.45
CA LYS A 103 -1.59 12.49 11.30
C LYS A 103 -1.02 13.04 9.98
N TYR A 104 -1.03 14.35 9.79
CA TYR A 104 -0.46 14.99 8.60
C TYR A 104 1.05 14.78 8.52
N GLU A 105 1.77 15.05 9.60
CA GLU A 105 3.23 14.92 9.61
C GLU A 105 3.70 13.47 9.41
N ILE A 106 3.00 12.49 9.97
CA ILE A 106 3.28 11.07 9.71
C ILE A 106 3.04 10.73 8.24
N SER A 107 1.98 11.27 7.63
CA SER A 107 1.68 11.01 6.21
C SER A 107 2.76 11.59 5.30
N ASP A 108 3.21 12.81 5.57
CA ASP A 108 4.26 13.47 4.80
C ASP A 108 5.62 12.78 5.00
N PHE A 109 5.93 12.37 6.22
CA PHE A 109 7.11 11.56 6.50
C PHE A 109 7.11 10.26 5.70
N LEU A 110 6.02 9.49 5.74
CA LEU A 110 5.90 8.24 5.00
C LEU A 110 6.02 8.46 3.49
N TYR A 111 5.45 9.54 2.96
CA TYR A 111 5.60 9.89 1.56
C TYR A 111 7.07 10.15 1.18
N HIS A 112 7.79 10.96 1.94
CA HIS A 112 9.21 11.25 1.68
C HIS A 112 10.12 10.04 1.90
N VAL A 113 9.78 9.15 2.84
CA VAL A 113 10.46 7.85 3.01
C VAL A 113 10.24 6.97 1.77
N MET A 114 9.03 6.93 1.20
CA MET A 114 8.78 6.20 -0.05
C MET A 114 9.58 6.76 -1.23
N VAL A 115 9.74 8.07 -1.33
CA VAL A 115 10.62 8.69 -2.35
C VAL A 115 12.07 8.27 -2.14
N LEU A 116 12.54 8.25 -0.89
CA LEU A 116 13.88 7.76 -0.55
C LEU A 116 14.04 6.26 -0.89
N MET A 117 13.05 5.44 -0.60
CA MET A 117 13.04 4.02 -0.96
C MET A 117 13.18 3.84 -2.48
N ALA A 118 12.39 4.57 -3.26
CA ALA A 118 12.46 4.56 -4.73
C ALA A 118 13.84 5.02 -5.23
N GLU A 119 14.45 6.02 -4.61
CA GLU A 119 15.78 6.50 -4.96
C GLU A 119 16.88 5.46 -4.67
N LYS A 120 16.72 4.70 -3.59
CA LYS A 120 17.69 3.67 -3.17
C LYS A 120 17.38 2.27 -3.71
N GLY A 121 16.26 2.07 -4.42
CA GLY A 121 15.85 0.75 -4.92
C GLY A 121 15.41 -0.20 -3.80
N VAL A 122 14.90 0.33 -2.70
CA VAL A 122 14.36 -0.46 -1.57
C VAL A 122 12.85 -0.61 -1.75
N THR A 123 12.32 -1.81 -1.49
CA THR A 123 10.90 -2.13 -1.65
C THR A 123 10.18 -2.28 -0.31
N TRP A 124 8.84 -2.28 -0.32
CA TRP A 124 8.06 -2.62 0.86
C TRP A 124 8.31 -4.06 1.33
N GLU A 125 8.59 -4.97 0.39
CA GLU A 125 8.93 -6.35 0.74
C GLU A 125 10.21 -6.42 1.56
N ASP A 126 11.24 -5.64 1.20
CA ASP A 126 12.50 -5.57 1.97
C ASP A 126 12.25 -5.03 3.38
N ILE A 127 11.47 -3.95 3.50
CA ILE A 127 11.14 -3.33 4.79
C ILE A 127 10.34 -4.27 5.67
N THR A 128 9.31 -4.92 5.12
CA THR A 128 8.45 -5.83 5.91
C THR A 128 9.16 -7.10 6.32
N LYS A 129 10.07 -7.63 5.51
CA LYS A 129 10.94 -8.76 5.89
C LYS A 129 11.83 -8.41 7.09
N GLU A 130 12.44 -7.23 7.08
CA GLU A 130 13.27 -6.76 8.18
C GLU A 130 12.45 -6.53 9.46
N LEU A 131 11.28 -5.92 9.34
CA LEU A 131 10.37 -5.70 10.47
C LEU A 131 9.86 -7.01 11.07
N ALA A 132 9.59 -8.02 10.26
CA ALA A 132 9.11 -9.32 10.73
C ALA A 132 10.15 -10.11 11.56
N GLN A 133 11.42 -9.69 11.54
CA GLN A 133 12.50 -10.32 12.32
C GLN A 133 12.69 -9.66 13.70
N ARG A 134 11.96 -8.60 14.01
CA ARG A 134 12.04 -7.85 15.28
C ARG A 134 10.99 -8.27 16.27
#